data_a9a9f47e251db255ab2967af048c35d7
#
_entry.id   a9a9f47e251db255ab2967af048c35d7
#
_cell.length_a   1.000
_cell.length_b   1.000
_cell.length_c   1.000
_cell.angle_alpha   90.00
_cell.angle_beta   90.00
_cell.angle_gamma   90.00
#
_symmetry.space_group_name_H-M   'P 1'
#
loop_
_entity.id
_entity.type
_entity.pdbx_description
1 polymer ?
#
loop_
_entity_poly.entity_id
_entity_poly.type
_entity_poly.pdbx_seq_one_letter_code
_entity_poly.pdbx_strand_id
1 'polypeptide(L)'
;MAERRTYVEEVLAVLQYEFRPEQRATSERKLKRRLREKKLGPYDQAVIDAVRAFKYDVQAEIGYPVDSCFHTGSKGRFAAMDDWDVDGLRKHFRSRHPDVPGDEIDWFVPWAIYLYYLR
;
A
#
# COMPACT_ATOMS: atom_id res chain seq x y z
N MET A 1 -25.06 3.56 1.39
CA MET A 1 -24.65 2.76 0.23
C MET A 1 -23.12 2.61 0.24
N ALA A 2 -22.62 1.39 0.25
CA ALA A 2 -21.19 1.17 0.21
C ALA A 2 -20.62 1.62 -1.13
N GLU A 3 -19.57 2.42 -1.10
CA GLU A 3 -18.88 2.80 -2.32
C GLU A 3 -18.20 1.58 -2.94
N ARG A 4 -18.27 1.50 -4.25
CA ARG A 4 -17.61 0.43 -4.98
C ARG A 4 -16.12 0.69 -5.02
N ARG A 5 -15.34 -0.28 -4.59
CA ARG A 5 -13.88 -0.19 -4.65
C ARG A 5 -13.40 -0.16 -6.08
N THR A 6 -12.33 0.59 -6.33
CA THR A 6 -11.64 0.55 -7.60
C THR A 6 -10.82 -0.74 -7.71
N TYR A 7 -10.38 -1.04 -8.92
CA TYR A 7 -9.50 -2.19 -9.18
C TYR A 7 -8.24 -2.12 -8.28
N VAL A 8 -7.57 -0.97 -8.27
CA VAL A 8 -6.32 -0.80 -7.51
C VAL A 8 -6.57 -0.87 -6.00
N GLU A 9 -7.67 -0.31 -5.50
CA GLU A 9 -8.04 -0.43 -4.09
C GLU A 9 -8.18 -1.89 -3.67
N GLU A 10 -8.84 -2.70 -4.50
CA GLU A 10 -9.03 -4.12 -4.19
C GLU A 10 -7.71 -4.87 -4.22
N VAL A 11 -6.84 -4.54 -5.18
CA VAL A 11 -5.49 -5.13 -5.24
C VAL A 11 -4.70 -4.79 -3.98
N LEU A 12 -4.71 -3.53 -3.57
CA LEU A 12 -4.02 -3.09 -2.35
C LEU A 12 -4.61 -3.74 -1.09
N ALA A 13 -5.94 -3.91 -1.05
CA ALA A 13 -6.61 -4.55 0.08
C ALA A 13 -6.12 -5.98 0.31
N VAL A 14 -5.79 -6.69 -0.76
CA VAL A 14 -5.21 -8.04 -0.67
C VAL A 14 -3.72 -7.99 -0.38
N LEU A 15 -2.97 -7.19 -1.14
CA LEU A 15 -1.51 -7.16 -1.07
C LEU A 15 -0.96 -6.56 0.23
N GLN A 16 -1.75 -5.76 0.94
CA GLN A 16 -1.30 -5.18 2.21
C GLN A 16 -0.87 -6.23 3.24
N TYR A 17 -1.39 -7.44 3.13
CA TYR A 17 -1.06 -8.56 4.03
C TYR A 17 -0.08 -9.56 3.42
N GLU A 18 0.44 -9.28 2.23
CA GLU A 18 1.49 -10.10 1.63
C GLU A 18 2.84 -9.57 2.09
N PHE A 19 3.54 -10.34 2.92
CA PHE A 19 4.83 -9.93 3.50
C PHE A 19 6.01 -10.73 2.95
N ARG A 20 5.76 -11.86 2.31
CA ARG A 20 6.80 -12.78 1.84
C ARG A 20 6.47 -13.31 0.44
N PRO A 21 7.49 -13.64 -0.35
CA PRO A 21 7.26 -14.23 -1.68
C PRO A 21 6.43 -15.51 -1.66
N GLU A 22 6.51 -16.30 -0.58
CA GLU A 22 5.75 -17.55 -0.44
C GLU A 22 4.24 -17.32 -0.39
N GLN A 23 3.81 -16.13 -0.01
CA GLN A 23 2.40 -15.76 0.07
C GLN A 23 1.81 -15.34 -1.27
N ARG A 24 2.67 -15.20 -2.30
CA ARG A 24 2.28 -14.69 -3.62
C ARG A 24 1.16 -15.50 -4.26
N ALA A 25 1.28 -16.82 -4.25
CA ALA A 25 0.27 -17.70 -4.85
C ALA A 25 -1.09 -17.54 -4.15
N THR A 26 -1.09 -17.39 -2.84
CA THR A 26 -2.32 -17.15 -2.06
C THR A 26 -2.94 -15.81 -2.42
N SER A 27 -2.13 -14.76 -2.52
CA SER A 27 -2.59 -13.42 -2.93
C SER A 27 -3.21 -13.44 -4.32
N GLU A 28 -2.55 -14.12 -5.26
CA GLU A 28 -3.04 -14.21 -6.64
C GLU A 28 -4.39 -14.91 -6.74
N ARG A 29 -4.58 -16.00 -6.01
CA ARG A 29 -5.88 -16.69 -5.95
C ARG A 29 -6.98 -15.79 -5.38
N LYS A 30 -6.66 -15.08 -4.28
CA LYS A 30 -7.58 -14.11 -3.68
C LYS A 30 -7.95 -13.01 -4.65
N LEU A 31 -6.96 -12.45 -5.34
CA LEU A 31 -7.17 -11.37 -6.30
C LEU A 31 -8.09 -11.80 -7.43
N LYS A 32 -7.81 -12.95 -8.04
CA LYS A 32 -8.65 -13.47 -9.12
C LYS A 32 -10.09 -13.64 -8.67
N ARG A 33 -10.31 -14.20 -7.49
CA ARG A 33 -11.64 -14.40 -6.93
C ARG A 33 -12.35 -13.07 -6.67
N ARG A 34 -11.69 -12.14 -5.98
CA ARG A 34 -12.29 -10.85 -5.61
C ARG A 34 -12.59 -9.97 -6.80
N LEU A 35 -11.69 -9.92 -7.77
CA LEU A 35 -11.93 -9.14 -8.98
C LEU A 35 -13.15 -9.65 -9.74
N ARG A 36 -13.32 -10.96 -9.80
CA ARG A 36 -14.48 -11.58 -10.43
C ARG A 36 -15.77 -11.33 -9.65
N GLU A 37 -15.73 -11.55 -8.32
CA GLU A 37 -16.91 -11.36 -7.46
C GLU A 37 -17.40 -9.92 -7.47
N LYS A 38 -16.49 -8.96 -7.50
CA LYS A 38 -16.83 -7.54 -7.48
C LYS A 38 -16.97 -6.93 -8.87
N LYS A 39 -16.80 -7.74 -9.90
CA LYS A 39 -16.95 -7.32 -11.31
C LYS A 39 -16.06 -6.12 -11.65
N LEU A 40 -14.81 -6.15 -11.20
CA LEU A 40 -13.87 -5.05 -11.40
C LEU A 40 -13.05 -5.19 -12.68
N GLY A 41 -13.16 -6.31 -13.37
CA GLY A 41 -12.46 -6.56 -14.62
C GLY A 41 -11.55 -7.78 -14.53
N PRO A 42 -10.92 -8.16 -15.66
CA PRO A 42 -10.06 -9.33 -15.68
C PRO A 42 -8.79 -9.14 -14.87
N TYR A 43 -8.23 -10.25 -14.43
CA TYR A 43 -6.93 -10.25 -13.76
C TYR A 43 -5.86 -9.77 -14.75
N ASP A 44 -5.19 -8.68 -14.40
CA ASP A 44 -4.13 -8.07 -15.21
C ASP A 44 -2.82 -8.13 -14.45
N GLN A 45 -1.93 -9.02 -14.85
CA GLN A 45 -0.66 -9.23 -14.17
C GLN A 45 0.21 -7.97 -14.15
N ALA A 46 0.20 -7.19 -15.24
CA ALA A 46 1.01 -5.97 -15.31
C ALA A 46 0.56 -4.94 -14.27
N VAL A 47 -0.75 -4.77 -14.11
CA VAL A 47 -1.30 -3.86 -13.09
C VAL A 47 -0.95 -4.35 -11.69
N ILE A 48 -1.12 -5.64 -11.46
CA ILE A 48 -0.86 -6.24 -10.15
C ILE A 48 0.63 -6.13 -9.80
N ASP A 49 1.52 -6.36 -10.76
CA ASP A 49 2.95 -6.23 -10.54
C ASP A 49 3.34 -4.79 -10.19
N ALA A 50 2.74 -3.80 -10.86
CA ALA A 50 2.99 -2.38 -10.57
C ALA A 50 2.52 -2.01 -9.16
N VAL A 51 1.34 -2.45 -8.77
CA VAL A 51 0.77 -2.20 -7.44
C VAL A 51 1.58 -2.93 -6.37
N ARG A 52 2.01 -4.15 -6.65
CA ARG A 52 2.85 -4.93 -5.72
C ARG A 52 4.19 -4.23 -5.48
N ALA A 53 4.83 -3.73 -6.54
CA ALA A 53 6.09 -3.00 -6.42
C ALA A 53 5.92 -1.75 -5.54
N PHE A 54 4.83 -1.02 -5.74
CA PHE A 54 4.49 0.12 -4.90
C PHE A 54 4.29 -0.28 -3.44
N LYS A 55 3.50 -1.31 -3.20
CA LYS A 55 3.21 -1.79 -1.82
C LYS A 55 4.49 -2.18 -1.08
N TYR A 56 5.38 -2.91 -1.72
CA TYR A 56 6.63 -3.32 -1.09
C TYR A 56 7.58 -2.14 -0.88
N ASP A 57 7.58 -1.16 -1.78
CA ASP A 57 8.37 0.06 -1.61
C ASP A 57 7.89 0.85 -0.38
N VAL A 58 6.58 1.00 -0.22
CA VAL A 58 5.99 1.66 0.96
C VAL A 58 6.33 0.90 2.24
N GLN A 59 6.18 -0.42 2.22
CA GLN A 59 6.48 -1.26 3.38
C GLN A 59 7.95 -1.15 3.80
N ALA A 60 8.86 -1.14 2.83
CA ALA A 60 10.29 -1.01 3.10
C ALA A 60 10.63 0.36 3.69
N GLU A 61 9.96 1.42 3.23
CA GLU A 61 10.22 2.78 3.71
C GLU A 61 9.69 3.00 5.13
N ILE A 62 8.54 2.44 5.45
CA ILE A 62 7.83 2.69 6.71
C ILE A 62 8.12 1.62 7.77
N GLY A 63 8.40 0.39 7.36
CA GLY A 63 8.60 -0.74 8.27
C GLY A 63 9.86 -0.65 9.12
N TYR A 64 9.88 -1.43 10.19
CA TYR A 64 11.04 -1.48 11.08
C TYR A 64 12.17 -2.33 10.49
N PRO A 65 13.43 -1.97 10.78
CA PRO A 65 13.86 -0.78 11.53
C PRO A 65 13.61 0.50 10.72
N VAL A 66 13.16 1.56 11.38
CA VAL A 66 12.86 2.81 10.72
C VAL A 66 14.14 3.54 10.36
N ASP A 67 14.35 3.77 9.07
CA ASP A 67 15.53 4.46 8.53
C ASP A 67 15.10 5.31 7.32
N SER A 68 14.08 6.13 7.50
CA SER A 68 13.51 6.94 6.44
C SER A 68 13.76 8.42 6.69
N CYS A 69 14.12 9.15 5.63
CA CYS A 69 14.24 10.61 5.71
C CYS A 69 12.88 11.29 5.91
N PHE A 70 11.78 10.57 5.72
CA PHE A 70 10.43 11.08 5.97
C PHE A 70 9.96 10.82 7.40
N HIS A 71 10.73 10.11 8.20
CA HIS A 71 10.47 9.93 9.61
C HIS A 71 11.08 11.12 10.37
N THR A 72 10.23 11.94 10.95
CA THR A 72 10.65 13.19 11.59
C THR A 72 11.07 13.01 13.06
N GLY A 73 10.98 11.78 13.56
CA GLY A 73 11.28 11.46 14.95
C GLY A 73 10.03 11.43 15.80
N SER A 74 10.06 10.59 16.82
CA SER A 74 8.94 10.48 17.75
C SER A 74 8.88 11.70 18.66
N LYS A 75 7.75 12.40 18.65
CA LYS A 75 7.55 13.62 19.43
C LYS A 75 6.97 13.36 20.81
N GLY A 76 6.48 12.16 21.02
CA GLY A 76 5.84 11.76 22.26
C GLY A 76 6.37 10.44 22.78
N ARG A 77 5.70 9.93 23.81
CA ARG A 77 6.06 8.67 24.45
C ARG A 77 5.78 7.46 23.57
N PHE A 78 4.81 7.58 22.68
CA PHE A 78 4.36 6.50 21.81
C PHE A 78 4.50 6.91 20.35
N ALA A 79 4.62 5.91 19.46
CA ALA A 79 4.59 6.14 18.02
C ALA A 79 3.28 6.81 17.61
N ALA A 80 3.35 7.75 16.69
CA ALA A 80 2.19 8.52 16.24
C ALA A 80 2.29 8.80 14.74
N MET A 81 1.15 9.10 14.13
CA MET A 81 1.08 9.42 12.69
C MET A 81 1.95 10.63 12.33
N ASP A 82 1.99 11.63 13.18
CA ASP A 82 2.76 12.85 12.95
C ASP A 82 4.27 12.68 13.14
N ASP A 83 4.73 11.47 13.46
CA ASP A 83 6.15 11.13 13.36
C ASP A 83 6.63 11.10 11.91
N TRP A 84 5.71 11.16 10.94
CA TRP A 84 6.01 11.05 9.52
C TRP A 84 5.60 12.30 8.75
N ASP A 85 6.41 12.66 7.76
CA ASP A 85 6.07 13.65 6.75
C ASP A 85 5.20 12.95 5.68
N VAL A 86 3.89 12.91 5.93
CA VAL A 86 2.94 12.20 5.06
C VAL A 86 2.89 12.81 3.67
N ASP A 87 2.89 14.14 3.57
CA ASP A 87 2.84 14.80 2.26
C ASP A 87 4.11 14.54 1.46
N GLY A 88 5.26 14.52 2.12
CA GLY A 88 6.53 14.17 1.50
C GLY A 88 6.54 12.74 0.98
N LEU A 89 6.01 11.80 1.77
CA LEU A 89 5.87 10.39 1.37
C LEU A 89 4.97 10.27 0.14
N ARG A 90 3.84 10.95 0.13
CA ARG A 90 2.91 10.94 -1.00
C ARG A 90 3.58 11.40 -2.30
N LYS A 91 4.29 12.52 -2.25
CA LYS A 91 5.03 13.05 -3.39
C LYS A 91 6.12 12.08 -3.86
N HIS A 92 6.85 11.51 -2.92
CA HIS A 92 7.91 10.55 -3.18
C HIS A 92 7.38 9.34 -3.95
N PHE A 93 6.31 8.72 -3.45
CA PHE A 93 5.74 7.52 -4.07
C PHE A 93 5.03 7.81 -5.40
N ARG A 94 4.39 8.96 -5.55
CA ARG A 94 3.80 9.37 -6.83
C ARG A 94 4.87 9.48 -7.91
N SER A 95 6.03 10.02 -7.56
CA SER A 95 7.17 10.14 -8.48
C SER A 95 7.75 8.78 -8.86
N ARG A 96 7.86 7.88 -7.89
CA ARG A 96 8.46 6.56 -8.11
C ARG A 96 7.53 5.57 -8.79
N HIS A 97 6.23 5.74 -8.63
CA HIS A 97 5.21 4.78 -9.11
C HIS A 97 4.17 5.48 -9.98
N PRO A 98 4.57 5.98 -11.17
CA PRO A 98 3.64 6.70 -12.04
C PRO A 98 2.53 5.82 -12.60
N ASP A 99 2.70 4.47 -12.56
CA ASP A 99 1.70 3.52 -13.04
C ASP A 99 0.60 3.26 -12.01
N VAL A 100 0.77 3.75 -10.78
CA VAL A 100 -0.26 3.63 -9.73
C VAL A 100 -0.99 4.97 -9.63
N PRO A 101 -2.35 4.96 -9.69
CA PRO A 101 -3.10 6.22 -9.59
C PRO A 101 -2.77 6.99 -8.31
N GLY A 102 -2.58 8.31 -8.46
CA GLY A 102 -2.18 9.15 -7.33
C GLY A 102 -3.16 9.12 -6.16
N ASP A 103 -4.46 9.05 -6.44
CA ASP A 103 -5.48 8.97 -5.39
C ASP A 103 -5.32 7.70 -4.55
N GLU A 104 -4.93 6.59 -5.17
CA GLU A 104 -4.69 5.33 -4.48
C GLU A 104 -3.45 5.43 -3.60
N ILE A 105 -2.41 6.09 -4.07
CA ILE A 105 -1.20 6.35 -3.28
C ILE A 105 -1.56 7.21 -2.07
N ASP A 106 -2.37 8.23 -2.25
CA ASP A 106 -2.72 9.19 -1.20
C ASP A 106 -3.44 8.56 -0.02
N TRP A 107 -4.34 7.59 -0.27
CA TRP A 107 -5.00 6.93 0.85
C TRP A 107 -4.14 5.81 1.45
N PHE A 108 -3.36 5.13 0.62
CA PHE A 108 -2.59 3.98 1.08
C PHE A 108 -1.43 4.38 2.01
N VAL A 109 -0.78 5.51 1.77
CA VAL A 109 0.37 5.96 2.58
C VAL A 109 0.01 6.09 4.07
N PRO A 110 -1.01 6.85 4.48
CA PRO A 110 -1.36 6.92 5.91
C PRO A 110 -1.86 5.59 6.45
N TRP A 111 -2.56 4.79 5.65
CA TRP A 111 -2.99 3.46 6.05
C TRP A 111 -1.79 2.54 6.30
N ALA A 112 -0.76 2.62 5.46
CA ALA A 112 0.48 1.85 5.62
C ALA A 112 1.23 2.25 6.89
N ILE A 113 1.25 3.53 7.24
CA ILE A 113 1.84 3.98 8.51
C ILE A 113 1.12 3.30 9.68
N TYR A 114 -0.20 3.27 9.64
CA TYR A 114 -0.98 2.57 10.65
C TYR A 114 -0.62 1.08 10.71
N LEU A 115 -0.60 0.40 9.56
CA LEU A 115 -0.37 -1.04 9.49
C LEU A 115 1.06 -1.45 9.86
N TYR A 116 2.05 -0.71 9.36
CA TYR A 116 3.45 -1.14 9.43
C TYR A 116 4.27 -0.44 10.50
N TYR A 117 3.76 0.65 11.05
CA TYR A 117 4.45 1.43 12.06
C TYR A 117 3.69 1.51 13.39
N LEU A 118 2.41 1.88 13.35
CA LEU A 118 1.62 2.12 14.56
C LEU A 118 1.04 0.86 15.19
N ARG A 119 0.78 -0.16 14.37
CA ARG A 119 0.11 -1.38 14.82
C ARG A 119 1.02 -2.35 15.55
#